data_b38029b2d06f6b4feee9a728db5cbef9
#
_entry.id   b38029b2d06f6b4feee9a728db5cbef9
#
_cell.length_a   1.000
_cell.length_b   1.000
_cell.length_c   1.000
_cell.angle_alpha   90.00
_cell.angle_beta   90.00
_cell.angle_gamma   90.00
#
_symmetry.space_group_name_H-M   'P 1'
#
loop_
_entity.id
_entity.type
_entity.pdbx_description
1 polymer ?
#
loop_
_entity_poly.entity_id
_entity_poly.type
_entity_poly.pdbx_seq_one_letter_code
_entity_poly.pdbx_strand_id
1 'polypeptide(L)'
;MNYKMIMQYDGTRYNGWQKQGNTDNTIQGKLETLLSRIAGEPVEIHGAGRTDAGVHAAGQVANAKFHTDLSDEELLQTINHYLPEDIEVTSLARMPERFHSRLNAVDKTYEYRIVIDGRKHVFERKYVYFPEAPLDVEKMKEASKAFIGTYDFRSFCANKRMKKSTVRTITGIDFCEKDGILTISYTGTGFLYHMVRILTGTLVEAGMGKRDIALMTELLKAKNRESAGFLAPACGLLLKEVRYE
;
A
#
# COMPACT_ATOMS: atom_id res chain seq x y z
N MET A 1 -11.05 -8.96 -23.96
CA MET A 1 -11.47 -7.66 -23.36
C MET A 1 -10.50 -7.30 -22.24
N ASN A 2 -10.27 -6.01 -21.96
CA ASN A 2 -9.42 -5.56 -20.85
C ASN A 2 -10.32 -5.09 -19.70
N TYR A 3 -10.25 -5.75 -18.55
CA TYR A 3 -11.08 -5.44 -17.38
C TYR A 3 -10.23 -4.73 -16.32
N LYS A 4 -10.72 -3.58 -15.81
CA LYS A 4 -10.22 -2.91 -14.61
C LYS A 4 -11.04 -3.41 -13.42
N MET A 5 -10.36 -3.85 -12.39
CA MET A 5 -10.94 -4.29 -11.12
C MET A 5 -10.45 -3.39 -10.00
N ILE A 6 -11.37 -2.91 -9.16
CA ILE A 6 -11.06 -2.28 -7.87
C ILE A 6 -11.34 -3.32 -6.80
N MET A 7 -10.44 -3.48 -5.85
CA MET A 7 -10.56 -4.53 -4.85
C MET A 7 -10.06 -4.12 -3.48
N GLN A 8 -10.63 -4.77 -2.47
CA GLN A 8 -10.21 -4.66 -1.09
C GLN A 8 -9.75 -6.03 -0.56
N TYR A 9 -8.82 -6.04 0.38
CA TYR A 9 -8.37 -7.27 1.04
C TYR A 9 -7.75 -7.03 2.41
N ASP A 10 -7.97 -8.00 3.32
CA ASP A 10 -7.18 -8.19 4.52
C ASP A 10 -5.91 -8.97 4.19
N GLY A 11 -4.76 -8.28 4.18
CA GLY A 11 -3.47 -8.86 3.84
C GLY A 11 -2.85 -9.75 4.91
N THR A 12 -3.46 -9.87 6.10
CA THR A 12 -2.88 -10.53 7.29
C THR A 12 -2.34 -11.92 6.99
N ARG A 13 -3.07 -12.71 6.19
CA ARG A 13 -2.74 -14.12 5.90
C ARG A 13 -1.94 -14.31 4.62
N TYR A 14 -1.64 -13.23 3.87
CA TYR A 14 -1.03 -13.30 2.54
C TYR A 14 0.44 -12.90 2.53
N ASN A 15 1.20 -13.54 1.65
CA ASN A 15 2.60 -13.21 1.36
C ASN A 15 2.73 -11.96 0.46
N GLY A 16 1.75 -11.06 0.54
CA GLY A 16 1.66 -9.82 -0.21
C GLY A 16 0.89 -9.97 -1.54
N TRP A 17 0.97 -8.92 -2.33
CA TRP A 17 0.29 -8.88 -3.63
C TRP A 17 0.89 -9.84 -4.65
N GLN A 18 2.21 -9.72 -4.89
CA GLN A 18 2.88 -10.31 -6.04
C GLN A 18 2.97 -11.82 -5.96
N LYS A 19 2.54 -12.52 -7.03
CA LYS A 19 2.77 -13.95 -7.22
C LYS A 19 4.26 -14.32 -7.09
N GLN A 20 4.55 -15.40 -6.40
CA GLN A 20 5.91 -15.87 -6.10
C GLN A 20 6.03 -17.35 -6.46
N GLY A 21 7.24 -17.78 -6.83
CA GLY A 21 7.47 -19.18 -7.23
C GLY A 21 7.47 -20.18 -6.08
N ASN A 22 7.54 -19.70 -4.82
CA ASN A 22 7.64 -20.54 -3.62
C ASN A 22 6.36 -20.57 -2.78
N THR A 23 5.31 -19.87 -3.19
CA THR A 23 4.02 -19.83 -2.48
C THR A 23 2.88 -19.40 -3.41
N ASP A 24 1.73 -20.08 -3.26
CA ASP A 24 0.48 -19.72 -3.93
C ASP A 24 -0.37 -18.77 -3.08
N ASN A 25 0.11 -18.43 -1.87
CA ASN A 25 -0.65 -17.61 -0.93
C ASN A 25 -0.40 -16.12 -1.12
N THR A 26 -0.68 -15.62 -2.31
CA THR A 26 -0.60 -14.20 -2.69
C THR A 26 -1.92 -13.72 -3.28
N ILE A 27 -2.23 -12.43 -3.14
CA ILE A 27 -3.48 -11.85 -3.68
C ILE A 27 -3.55 -12.05 -5.20
N GLN A 28 -2.47 -11.72 -5.93
CA GLN A 28 -2.39 -11.91 -7.38
C GLN A 28 -2.58 -13.38 -7.76
N GLY A 29 -1.96 -14.31 -7.04
CA GLY A 29 -2.07 -15.75 -7.34
C GLY A 29 -3.50 -16.26 -7.19
N LYS A 30 -4.24 -15.83 -6.14
CA LYS A 30 -5.65 -16.21 -5.94
C LYS A 30 -6.53 -15.71 -7.09
N LEU A 31 -6.36 -14.45 -7.48
CA LEU A 31 -7.10 -13.84 -8.58
C LEU A 31 -6.77 -14.48 -9.93
N GLU A 32 -5.49 -14.68 -10.26
CA GLU A 32 -5.06 -15.31 -11.52
C GLU A 32 -5.61 -16.73 -11.65
N THR A 33 -5.55 -17.51 -10.57
CA THR A 33 -6.09 -18.88 -10.56
C THR A 33 -7.59 -18.87 -10.82
N LEU A 34 -8.34 -17.97 -10.19
CA LEU A 34 -9.77 -17.85 -10.36
C LEU A 34 -10.14 -17.38 -11.77
N LEU A 35 -9.55 -16.29 -12.24
CA LEU A 35 -9.84 -15.74 -13.56
C LEU A 35 -9.44 -16.70 -14.69
N SER A 36 -8.35 -17.43 -14.54
CA SER A 36 -7.94 -18.46 -15.51
C SER A 36 -8.96 -19.61 -15.60
N ARG A 37 -9.60 -19.96 -14.47
CA ARG A 37 -10.68 -20.96 -14.44
C ARG A 37 -11.93 -20.44 -15.13
N ILE A 38 -12.31 -19.18 -14.92
CA ILE A 38 -13.47 -18.54 -15.56
C ILE A 38 -13.23 -18.39 -17.08
N ALA A 39 -12.05 -18.00 -17.51
CA ALA A 39 -11.69 -17.76 -18.91
C ALA A 39 -11.42 -19.06 -19.69
N GLY A 40 -11.12 -20.18 -19.00
CA GLY A 40 -10.66 -21.42 -19.65
C GLY A 40 -9.22 -21.37 -20.19
N GLU A 41 -8.49 -20.28 -19.94
CA GLU A 41 -7.11 -20.04 -20.38
C GLU A 41 -6.31 -19.30 -19.30
N PRO A 42 -4.96 -19.35 -19.33
CA PRO A 42 -4.13 -18.60 -18.38
C PRO A 42 -4.36 -17.10 -18.47
N VAL A 43 -4.68 -16.46 -17.34
CA VAL A 43 -4.90 -15.02 -17.22
C VAL A 43 -3.82 -14.40 -16.34
N GLU A 44 -3.13 -13.38 -16.85
CA GLU A 44 -2.17 -12.57 -16.10
C GLU A 44 -2.84 -11.29 -15.59
N ILE A 45 -2.56 -10.90 -14.33
CA ILE A 45 -3.10 -9.71 -13.69
C ILE A 45 -1.99 -8.69 -13.45
N HIS A 46 -2.22 -7.45 -13.85
CA HIS A 46 -1.34 -6.33 -13.59
C HIS A 46 -1.90 -5.43 -12.48
N GLY A 47 -1.29 -5.43 -11.30
CA GLY A 47 -1.67 -4.53 -10.20
C GLY A 47 -1.09 -3.13 -10.34
N ALA A 48 -1.82 -2.12 -9.87
CA ALA A 48 -1.36 -0.72 -9.85
C ALA A 48 -0.14 -0.54 -8.95
N GLY A 49 -0.04 -1.30 -7.87
CA GLY A 49 1.09 -1.33 -6.96
C GLY A 49 1.22 -2.68 -6.27
N ARG A 50 2.40 -2.95 -5.74
CA ARG A 50 2.63 -4.12 -4.87
C ARG A 50 2.41 -3.71 -3.43
N THR A 51 1.73 -4.55 -2.67
CA THR A 51 1.69 -4.49 -1.21
C THR A 51 2.56 -5.61 -0.65
N ASP A 52 3.22 -5.35 0.48
CA ASP A 52 4.06 -6.34 1.17
C ASP A 52 3.19 -7.41 1.87
N ALA A 53 3.82 -8.48 2.35
CA ALA A 53 3.17 -9.44 3.23
C ALA A 53 2.57 -8.75 4.46
N GLY A 54 1.31 -9.07 4.77
CA GLY A 54 0.57 -8.48 5.90
C GLY A 54 0.04 -7.06 5.68
N VAL A 55 0.23 -6.46 4.50
CA VAL A 55 -0.30 -5.13 4.14
C VAL A 55 -1.67 -5.27 3.50
N HIS A 56 -2.60 -4.40 3.89
CA HIS A 56 -4.00 -4.40 3.45
C HIS A 56 -4.23 -3.48 2.25
N ALA A 57 -5.41 -3.57 1.66
CA ALA A 57 -5.91 -2.59 0.69
C ALA A 57 -7.41 -2.39 0.84
N ALA A 58 -7.86 -1.14 0.69
CA ALA A 58 -9.26 -0.77 0.52
C ALA A 58 -9.57 -0.37 -0.94
N GLY A 59 -8.55 -0.07 -1.73
CA GLY A 59 -8.70 0.41 -3.11
C GLY A 59 -7.53 0.00 -4.02
N GLN A 60 -7.08 -1.26 -3.95
CA GLN A 60 -6.14 -1.78 -4.94
C GLN A 60 -6.80 -1.83 -6.31
N VAL A 61 -6.09 -1.43 -7.34
CA VAL A 61 -6.56 -1.54 -8.72
C VAL A 61 -5.70 -2.52 -9.50
N ALA A 62 -6.35 -3.39 -10.25
CA ALA A 62 -5.67 -4.27 -11.21
C ALA A 62 -6.39 -4.28 -12.54
N ASN A 63 -5.69 -4.69 -13.60
CA ASN A 63 -6.32 -5.03 -14.86
C ASN A 63 -5.86 -6.40 -15.36
N ALA A 64 -6.76 -7.05 -16.11
CA ALA A 64 -6.50 -8.32 -16.78
C ALA A 64 -7.18 -8.34 -18.15
N LYS A 65 -6.57 -9.07 -19.09
CA LYS A 65 -7.11 -9.27 -20.42
C LYS A 65 -7.52 -10.72 -20.60
N PHE A 66 -8.79 -10.96 -20.81
CA PHE A 66 -9.35 -12.31 -21.07
C PHE A 66 -10.69 -12.21 -21.77
N HIS A 67 -11.21 -13.34 -22.23
CA HIS A 67 -12.55 -13.48 -22.78
C HIS A 67 -13.47 -14.25 -21.82
N THR A 68 -14.72 -13.86 -21.76
CA THR A 68 -15.80 -14.60 -21.07
C THR A 68 -17.14 -14.27 -21.71
N ASP A 69 -18.07 -15.21 -21.66
CA ASP A 69 -19.44 -15.04 -22.12
C ASP A 69 -20.36 -14.42 -21.06
N LEU A 70 -19.86 -14.26 -19.81
CA LEU A 70 -20.59 -13.63 -18.73
C LEU A 70 -20.73 -12.11 -18.98
N SER A 71 -21.88 -11.56 -18.60
CA SER A 71 -22.03 -10.12 -18.46
C SER A 71 -21.10 -9.57 -17.36
N ASP A 72 -20.85 -8.26 -17.36
CA ASP A 72 -19.95 -7.63 -16.36
C ASP A 72 -20.47 -7.84 -14.92
N GLU A 73 -21.80 -7.84 -14.73
CA GLU A 73 -22.44 -8.09 -13.44
C GLU A 73 -22.30 -9.54 -12.99
N GLU A 74 -22.59 -10.50 -13.88
CA GLU A 74 -22.42 -11.93 -13.61
C GLU A 74 -20.96 -12.28 -13.34
N LEU A 75 -20.02 -11.66 -14.07
CA LEU A 75 -18.60 -11.84 -13.86
C LEU A 75 -18.18 -11.35 -12.47
N LEU A 76 -18.60 -10.15 -12.06
CA LEU A 76 -18.32 -9.60 -10.74
C LEU A 76 -18.89 -10.50 -9.61
N GLN A 77 -20.13 -10.95 -9.75
CA GLN A 77 -20.77 -11.86 -8.80
C GLN A 77 -20.03 -13.20 -8.73
N THR A 78 -19.66 -13.77 -9.88
CA THR A 78 -18.94 -15.04 -9.98
C THR A 78 -17.55 -14.93 -9.33
N ILE A 79 -16.82 -13.83 -9.59
CA ILE A 79 -15.51 -13.59 -8.97
C ILE A 79 -15.66 -13.57 -7.44
N ASN A 80 -16.57 -12.77 -6.89
CA ASN A 80 -16.74 -12.62 -5.45
C ASN A 80 -17.29 -13.88 -4.77
N HIS A 81 -18.09 -14.69 -5.49
CA HIS A 81 -18.56 -15.97 -4.97
C HIS A 81 -17.43 -16.97 -4.69
N TYR A 82 -16.39 -16.99 -5.53
CA TYR A 82 -15.29 -17.95 -5.40
C TYR A 82 -14.04 -17.38 -4.72
N LEU A 83 -13.96 -16.08 -4.50
CA LEU A 83 -12.86 -15.47 -3.72
C LEU A 83 -12.97 -15.87 -2.24
N PRO A 84 -11.82 -15.95 -1.52
CA PRO A 84 -11.83 -16.05 -0.06
C PRO A 84 -12.52 -14.83 0.58
N GLU A 85 -13.08 -15.01 1.77
CA GLU A 85 -13.82 -13.98 2.54
C GLU A 85 -13.03 -12.70 2.83
N ASP A 86 -11.71 -12.76 2.71
CA ASP A 86 -10.78 -11.65 2.98
C ASP A 86 -10.27 -10.96 1.70
N ILE A 87 -10.85 -11.28 0.54
CA ILE A 87 -10.62 -10.59 -0.75
C ILE A 87 -11.97 -10.33 -1.42
N GLU A 88 -12.21 -9.09 -1.85
CA GLU A 88 -13.40 -8.71 -2.60
C GLU A 88 -13.06 -7.81 -3.78
N VAL A 89 -13.63 -8.04 -4.94
CA VAL A 89 -13.65 -7.10 -6.06
C VAL A 89 -14.89 -6.22 -5.92
N THR A 90 -14.69 -4.95 -5.56
CA THR A 90 -15.77 -3.99 -5.29
C THR A 90 -16.31 -3.35 -6.56
N SER A 91 -15.54 -3.35 -7.63
CA SER A 91 -15.94 -2.77 -8.93
C SER A 91 -15.18 -3.46 -10.07
N LEU A 92 -15.89 -3.67 -11.18
CA LEU A 92 -15.35 -4.21 -12.42
C LEU A 92 -15.86 -3.35 -13.58
N ALA A 93 -14.95 -2.96 -14.49
CA ALA A 93 -15.30 -2.16 -15.66
C ALA A 93 -14.44 -2.55 -16.87
N ARG A 94 -15.04 -2.54 -18.06
CA ARG A 94 -14.30 -2.69 -19.32
C ARG A 94 -13.52 -1.42 -19.64
N MET A 95 -12.30 -1.58 -20.03
CA MET A 95 -11.38 -0.48 -20.35
C MET A 95 -10.85 -0.62 -21.78
N PRO A 96 -10.38 0.48 -22.38
CA PRO A 96 -9.64 0.41 -23.65
C PRO A 96 -8.47 -0.56 -23.55
N GLU A 97 -8.13 -1.22 -24.67
CA GLU A 97 -7.04 -2.21 -24.76
C GLU A 97 -5.69 -1.71 -24.24
N ARG A 98 -5.40 -0.41 -24.39
CA ARG A 98 -4.16 0.23 -23.94
C ARG A 98 -4.12 0.55 -22.44
N PHE A 99 -5.25 0.41 -21.73
CA PHE A 99 -5.28 0.70 -20.29
C PHE A 99 -4.38 -0.27 -19.52
N HIS A 100 -3.58 0.29 -18.61
CA HIS A 100 -2.71 -0.47 -17.71
C HIS A 100 -2.76 0.13 -16.31
N SER A 101 -3.22 -0.63 -15.34
CA SER A 101 -3.47 -0.21 -13.96
C SER A 101 -2.27 0.52 -13.30
N ARG A 102 -1.04 0.13 -13.62
CA ARG A 102 0.16 0.74 -13.05
C ARG A 102 0.62 1.99 -13.81
N LEU A 103 0.58 1.95 -15.15
CA LEU A 103 1.18 2.98 -15.98
C LEU A 103 0.29 4.20 -16.14
N ASN A 104 -1.04 4.02 -16.08
CA ASN A 104 -2.01 5.10 -16.16
C ASN A 104 -2.40 5.68 -14.79
N ALA A 105 -1.88 5.14 -13.69
CA ALA A 105 -2.12 5.70 -12.36
C ALA A 105 -1.44 7.07 -12.22
N VAL A 106 -2.22 8.07 -11.78
CA VAL A 106 -1.76 9.42 -11.51
C VAL A 106 -1.07 9.49 -10.16
N ASP A 107 -1.74 9.02 -9.13
CA ASP A 107 -1.19 8.92 -7.78
C ASP A 107 -1.83 7.77 -6.97
N LYS A 108 -1.31 7.58 -5.76
CA LYS A 108 -1.74 6.58 -4.79
C LYS A 108 -1.74 7.20 -3.42
N THR A 109 -2.75 6.85 -2.63
CA THR A 109 -2.81 7.20 -1.21
C THR A 109 -2.69 5.92 -0.37
N TYR A 110 -1.75 5.94 0.56
CA TYR A 110 -1.60 4.94 1.61
C TYR A 110 -1.98 5.54 2.95
N GLU A 111 -2.64 4.77 3.79
CA GLU A 111 -2.91 5.11 5.19
C GLU A 111 -2.09 4.21 6.11
N TYR A 112 -1.52 4.80 7.17
CA TYR A 112 -0.89 4.05 8.23
C TYR A 112 -1.55 4.38 9.57
N ARG A 113 -2.02 3.34 10.29
CA ARG A 113 -2.81 3.48 11.50
C ARG A 113 -1.99 3.10 12.73
N ILE A 114 -1.98 3.99 13.74
CA ILE A 114 -1.18 3.87 14.97
C ILE A 114 -2.10 4.12 16.17
N VAL A 115 -2.03 3.28 17.19
CA VAL A 115 -2.70 3.53 18.46
C VAL A 115 -1.94 4.59 19.26
N ILE A 116 -2.65 5.61 19.74
CA ILE A 116 -2.05 6.73 20.49
C ILE A 116 -2.64 6.92 21.90
N ASP A 117 -3.73 6.23 22.25
CA ASP A 117 -4.40 6.33 23.56
C ASP A 117 -3.94 5.28 24.59
N GLY A 118 -3.00 4.42 24.20
CA GLY A 118 -2.45 3.35 25.03
C GLY A 118 -3.40 2.17 25.31
N ARG A 119 -4.58 2.13 24.67
CA ARG A 119 -5.56 1.04 24.83
C ARG A 119 -5.29 -0.12 23.87
N LYS A 120 -5.82 -1.30 24.20
CA LYS A 120 -5.55 -2.53 23.42
C LYS A 120 -6.37 -2.67 22.12
N HIS A 121 -7.23 -1.80 21.73
CA HIS A 121 -8.04 -1.88 20.47
C HIS A 121 -8.16 -3.31 19.89
N VAL A 122 -8.81 -4.21 20.64
CA VAL A 122 -8.77 -5.67 20.39
C VAL A 122 -9.31 -6.04 19.01
N PHE A 123 -10.35 -5.35 18.53
CA PHE A 123 -10.95 -5.65 17.22
C PHE A 123 -10.11 -5.09 16.05
N GLU A 124 -9.39 -3.99 16.26
CA GLU A 124 -8.52 -3.35 15.26
C GLU A 124 -7.08 -3.88 15.29
N ARG A 125 -6.73 -4.78 16.23
CA ARG A 125 -5.33 -5.23 16.46
C ARG A 125 -4.59 -5.74 15.22
N LYS A 126 -5.32 -6.21 14.22
CA LYS A 126 -4.75 -6.67 12.95
C LYS A 126 -4.50 -5.54 11.95
N TYR A 127 -5.02 -4.33 12.22
CA TYR A 127 -5.07 -3.20 11.29
C TYR A 127 -4.43 -1.93 11.85
N VAL A 128 -3.75 -2.02 13.00
CA VAL A 128 -3.08 -0.91 13.68
C VAL A 128 -1.73 -1.32 14.21
N TYR A 129 -0.83 -0.37 14.34
CA TYR A 129 0.43 -0.51 15.04
C TYR A 129 0.29 0.00 16.48
N PHE A 130 0.83 -0.75 17.45
CA PHE A 130 0.92 -0.38 18.85
C PHE A 130 2.35 0.07 19.16
N PRO A 131 2.62 1.37 19.35
CA PRO A 131 3.96 1.85 19.69
C PRO A 131 4.33 1.47 21.13
N GLU A 132 5.64 1.31 21.38
CA GLU A 132 6.18 0.96 22.71
C GLU A 132 6.15 2.12 23.71
N ALA A 133 5.99 3.35 23.24
CA ALA A 133 5.97 4.58 24.03
C ALA A 133 4.96 5.58 23.47
N PRO A 134 4.48 6.53 24.30
CA PRO A 134 3.63 7.62 23.83
C PRO A 134 4.28 8.41 22.70
N LEU A 135 3.46 8.92 21.77
CA LEU A 135 3.89 9.68 20.62
C LEU A 135 3.48 11.14 20.73
N ASP A 136 4.40 12.05 20.49
CA ASP A 136 4.14 13.46 20.27
C ASP A 136 3.74 13.65 18.79
N VAL A 137 2.43 13.72 18.55
CA VAL A 137 1.87 13.79 17.20
C VAL A 137 2.25 15.11 16.51
N GLU A 138 2.38 16.21 17.26
CA GLU A 138 2.78 17.49 16.69
C GLU A 138 4.23 17.46 16.18
N LYS A 139 5.13 16.78 16.88
CA LYS A 139 6.48 16.53 16.37
C LYS A 139 6.47 15.66 15.11
N MET A 140 5.60 14.68 15.03
CA MET A 140 5.47 13.85 13.81
C MET A 140 4.96 14.69 12.63
N LYS A 141 3.96 15.55 12.85
CA LYS A 141 3.43 16.49 11.83
C LYS A 141 4.53 17.44 11.33
N GLU A 142 5.30 18.03 12.25
CA GLU A 142 6.41 18.94 11.87
C GLU A 142 7.49 18.21 11.07
N ALA A 143 7.92 17.03 11.54
CA ALA A 143 8.93 16.20 10.87
C ALA A 143 8.48 15.79 9.45
N SER A 144 7.17 15.53 9.24
CA SER A 144 6.63 15.07 7.96
C SER A 144 6.76 16.10 6.85
N LYS A 145 6.77 17.39 7.17
CA LYS A 145 6.89 18.49 6.19
C LYS A 145 8.15 18.38 5.33
N ALA A 146 9.24 17.83 5.89
CA ALA A 146 10.50 17.63 5.17
C ALA A 146 10.40 16.64 4.00
N PHE A 147 9.38 15.80 3.98
CA PHE A 147 9.20 14.74 2.96
C PHE A 147 8.21 15.09 1.87
N ILE A 148 7.49 16.22 1.97
CA ILE A 148 6.55 16.69 0.95
C ILE A 148 7.33 17.37 -0.18
N GLY A 149 7.16 16.88 -1.40
CA GLY A 149 7.87 17.37 -2.58
C GLY A 149 8.48 16.25 -3.41
N THR A 150 9.33 16.63 -4.37
CA THR A 150 10.04 15.68 -5.25
C THR A 150 11.48 15.53 -4.79
N TYR A 151 11.82 14.35 -4.27
CA TYR A 151 13.14 14.08 -3.72
C TYR A 151 13.64 12.67 -4.11
N ASP A 152 14.95 12.47 -3.93
CA ASP A 152 15.54 11.13 -3.99
C ASP A 152 15.32 10.41 -2.65
N PHE A 153 14.33 9.51 -2.63
CA PHE A 153 13.97 8.72 -1.45
C PHE A 153 14.82 7.44 -1.28
N ARG A 154 16.07 7.45 -1.70
CA ARG A 154 16.96 6.29 -1.58
C ARG A 154 17.09 5.79 -0.14
N SER A 155 17.16 6.67 0.86
CA SER A 155 17.20 6.32 2.28
C SER A 155 15.93 5.60 2.76
N PHE A 156 14.83 5.79 2.07
CA PHE A 156 13.53 5.19 2.37
C PHE A 156 13.19 3.98 1.47
N CYS A 157 14.21 3.37 0.84
CA CYS A 157 14.06 2.21 -0.03
C CYS A 157 14.78 0.99 0.55
N ALA A 158 14.05 -0.08 0.86
CA ALA A 158 14.65 -1.31 1.36
C ALA A 158 15.35 -2.15 0.29
N ASN A 159 15.16 -1.86 -1.01
CA ASN A 159 15.85 -2.55 -2.08
C ASN A 159 17.27 -1.97 -2.27
N LYS A 160 18.26 -2.61 -1.64
CA LYS A 160 19.69 -2.24 -1.75
C LYS A 160 20.22 -2.25 -3.20
N ARG A 161 19.65 -3.11 -4.06
CA ARG A 161 20.08 -3.29 -5.46
C ARG A 161 19.18 -2.56 -6.47
N MET A 162 18.49 -1.50 -6.04
CA MET A 162 17.60 -0.72 -6.91
C MET A 162 18.38 -0.07 -8.04
N LYS A 163 18.12 -0.50 -9.28
CA LYS A 163 18.74 0.04 -10.50
C LYS A 163 17.93 1.20 -11.13
N LYS A 164 16.62 1.26 -10.81
CA LYS A 164 15.72 2.32 -11.31
C LYS A 164 15.81 3.55 -10.42
N SER A 165 15.36 4.71 -10.94
CA SER A 165 15.30 5.96 -10.19
C SER A 165 14.56 5.79 -8.86
N THR A 166 15.14 6.35 -7.80
CA THR A 166 14.56 6.44 -6.46
C THR A 166 13.90 7.80 -6.20
N VAL A 167 13.87 8.67 -7.20
CA VAL A 167 13.15 9.94 -7.14
C VAL A 167 11.64 9.67 -7.15
N ARG A 168 10.92 10.27 -6.17
CA ARG A 168 9.45 10.20 -6.05
C ARG A 168 8.92 11.55 -5.65
N THR A 169 7.63 11.77 -5.93
CA THR A 169 6.91 12.96 -5.48
C THR A 169 5.87 12.55 -4.46
N ILE A 170 5.99 13.07 -3.23
CA ILE A 170 4.94 13.04 -2.22
C ILE A 170 4.21 14.38 -2.30
N THR A 171 2.92 14.33 -2.59
CA THR A 171 2.08 15.52 -2.75
C THR A 171 1.40 15.94 -1.45
N GLY A 172 1.27 15.02 -0.48
CA GLY A 172 0.68 15.30 0.82
C GLY A 172 0.99 14.22 1.85
N ILE A 173 1.10 14.64 3.12
CA ILE A 173 1.13 13.78 4.30
C ILE A 173 0.16 14.40 5.31
N ASP A 174 -0.98 13.74 5.52
CA ASP A 174 -2.06 14.26 6.36
C ASP A 174 -2.22 13.40 7.61
N PHE A 175 -2.64 14.01 8.71
CA PHE A 175 -2.80 13.37 10.01
C PHE A 175 -4.24 13.54 10.48
N CYS A 176 -4.89 12.45 10.85
CA CYS A 176 -6.24 12.42 11.41
C CYS A 176 -6.25 11.57 12.68
N GLU A 177 -6.74 12.15 13.77
CA GLU A 177 -6.91 11.46 15.05
C GLU A 177 -8.39 11.19 15.29
N LYS A 178 -8.72 9.91 15.49
CA LYS A 178 -10.09 9.49 15.77
C LYS A 178 -10.08 8.24 16.66
N ASP A 179 -10.90 8.25 17.72
CA ASP A 179 -11.14 7.11 18.61
C ASP A 179 -9.85 6.46 19.15
N GLY A 180 -8.83 7.30 19.49
CA GLY A 180 -7.54 6.84 20.01
C GLY A 180 -6.59 6.25 18.97
N ILE A 181 -6.93 6.36 17.67
CA ILE A 181 -6.10 5.92 16.55
C ILE A 181 -5.68 7.13 15.72
N LEU A 182 -4.39 7.26 15.49
CA LEU A 182 -3.79 8.19 14.54
C LEU A 182 -3.73 7.50 13.16
N THR A 183 -4.31 8.13 12.15
CA THR A 183 -4.17 7.75 10.75
C THR A 183 -3.28 8.76 10.04
N ILE A 184 -2.20 8.30 9.43
CA ILE A 184 -1.30 9.11 8.59
C ILE A 184 -1.53 8.71 7.15
N SER A 185 -1.98 9.66 6.32
CA SER A 185 -2.22 9.47 4.88
C SER A 185 -1.04 9.99 4.07
N TYR A 186 -0.49 9.18 3.20
CA TYR A 186 0.62 9.52 2.30
C TYR A 186 0.12 9.48 0.86
N THR A 187 0.08 10.62 0.19
CA THR A 187 -0.32 10.72 -1.22
C THR A 187 0.89 11.07 -2.09
N GLY A 188 1.06 10.37 -3.21
CA GLY A 188 2.18 10.63 -4.13
C GLY A 188 2.07 9.84 -5.43
N THR A 189 2.89 10.23 -6.41
CA THR A 189 2.89 9.64 -7.76
C THR A 189 3.37 8.19 -7.80
N GLY A 190 4.00 7.72 -6.73
CA GLY A 190 4.47 6.34 -6.54
C GLY A 190 5.39 6.20 -5.35
N PHE A 191 5.51 4.99 -4.86
CA PHE A 191 6.30 4.66 -3.68
C PHE A 191 7.32 3.57 -3.99
N LEU A 192 8.47 3.62 -3.31
CA LEU A 192 9.52 2.61 -3.38
C LEU A 192 9.17 1.42 -2.45
N TYR A 193 9.92 0.34 -2.61
CA TYR A 193 9.77 -0.83 -1.74
C TYR A 193 9.96 -0.46 -0.28
N HIS A 194 8.96 -0.72 0.55
CA HIS A 194 8.86 -0.39 1.99
C HIS A 194 8.81 1.12 2.32
N MET A 195 8.75 2.01 1.34
CA MET A 195 8.94 3.45 1.55
C MET A 195 8.00 4.04 2.62
N VAL A 196 6.69 3.80 2.52
CA VAL A 196 5.71 4.35 3.47
C VAL A 196 5.98 3.86 4.89
N ARG A 197 6.29 2.57 5.06
CA ARG A 197 6.60 1.98 6.37
C ARG A 197 7.87 2.54 6.99
N ILE A 198 8.89 2.84 6.17
CA ILE A 198 10.15 3.46 6.64
C ILE A 198 9.92 4.93 7.00
N LEU A 199 9.15 5.67 6.19
CA LEU A 199 8.72 7.03 6.52
C LEU A 199 7.98 7.06 7.86
N THR A 200 7.00 6.17 8.03
CA THR A 200 6.25 6.05 9.29
C THR A 200 7.16 5.73 10.47
N GLY A 201 8.07 4.76 10.34
CA GLY A 201 9.02 4.44 11.41
C GLY A 201 9.90 5.63 11.78
N THR A 202 10.32 6.42 10.79
CA THR A 202 11.10 7.66 11.00
C THR A 202 10.28 8.72 11.77
N LEU A 203 9.00 8.91 11.39
CA LEU A 203 8.09 9.83 12.08
C LEU A 203 7.77 9.37 13.51
N VAL A 204 7.60 8.07 13.72
CA VAL A 204 7.41 7.49 15.06
C VAL A 204 8.63 7.75 15.96
N GLU A 205 9.86 7.57 15.44
CA GLU A 205 11.09 7.91 16.18
C GLU A 205 11.15 9.40 16.53
N ALA A 206 10.69 10.30 15.64
CA ALA A 206 10.59 11.73 15.91
C ALA A 206 9.55 12.01 17.03
N GLY A 207 8.37 11.38 16.94
CA GLY A 207 7.31 11.48 17.96
C GLY A 207 7.74 10.96 19.33
N MET A 208 8.61 9.96 19.38
CA MET A 208 9.24 9.45 20.62
C MET A 208 10.39 10.33 21.14
N GLY A 209 10.77 11.40 20.42
CA GLY A 209 11.92 12.22 20.75
C GLY A 209 13.28 11.53 20.53
N LYS A 210 13.30 10.40 19.82
CA LYS A 210 14.54 9.65 19.49
C LYS A 210 15.28 10.24 18.30
N ARG A 211 14.67 11.18 17.57
CA ARG A 211 15.20 11.77 16.35
C ARG A 211 14.93 13.27 16.31
N ASP A 212 15.96 14.05 15.98
CA ASP A 212 15.83 15.49 15.83
C ASP A 212 15.09 15.84 14.53
N ILE A 213 14.04 16.65 14.66
CA ILE A 213 13.19 17.11 13.54
C ILE A 213 14.01 17.97 12.57
N ALA A 214 14.94 18.77 13.07
CA ALA A 214 15.77 19.64 12.25
C ALA A 214 16.64 18.87 11.25
N LEU A 215 16.92 17.59 11.51
CA LEU A 215 17.75 16.74 10.68
C LEU A 215 16.97 15.90 9.65
N MET A 216 15.65 16.07 9.53
CA MET A 216 14.83 15.24 8.62
C MET A 216 15.24 15.39 7.15
N THR A 217 15.60 16.59 6.71
CA THR A 217 16.09 16.83 5.34
C THR A 217 17.44 16.16 5.05
N GLU A 218 18.28 15.98 6.07
CA GLU A 218 19.58 15.31 5.93
C GLU A 218 19.40 13.80 5.62
N LEU A 219 18.28 13.20 6.06
CA LEU A 219 17.96 11.80 5.74
C LEU A 219 17.75 11.59 4.24
N LEU A 220 17.18 12.58 3.53
CA LEU A 220 17.05 12.54 2.08
C LEU A 220 18.40 12.65 1.38
N LYS A 221 19.27 13.53 1.87
CA LYS A 221 20.62 13.74 1.32
C LYS A 221 21.56 12.57 1.57
N ALA A 222 21.40 11.86 2.67
CA ALA A 222 22.26 10.74 3.08
C ALA A 222 22.24 9.57 2.09
N LYS A 223 21.15 9.35 1.37
CA LYS A 223 20.96 8.23 0.40
C LYS A 223 21.33 6.86 0.98
N ASN A 224 21.21 6.71 2.29
CA ASN A 224 21.55 5.52 3.05
C ASN A 224 20.33 5.04 3.86
N ARG A 225 19.91 3.77 3.66
CA ARG A 225 18.78 3.16 4.38
C ARG A 225 18.99 3.15 5.90
N GLU A 226 20.20 3.00 6.36
CA GLU A 226 20.55 2.91 7.79
C GLU A 226 20.36 4.25 8.51
N SER A 227 20.36 5.36 7.79
CA SER A 227 20.11 6.70 8.34
C SER A 227 18.62 6.92 8.66
N ALA A 228 17.70 6.26 7.95
CA ALA A 228 16.27 6.37 8.17
C ALA A 228 15.81 5.50 9.34
N GLY A 229 14.57 5.72 9.81
CA GLY A 229 13.98 5.00 10.93
C GLY A 229 13.72 3.51 10.65
N PHE A 230 13.19 2.82 11.65
CA PHE A 230 12.87 1.40 11.56
C PHE A 230 11.78 1.12 10.51
N LEU A 231 11.63 -0.14 10.13
CA LEU A 231 10.55 -0.59 9.26
C LEU A 231 9.28 -0.80 10.09
N ALA A 232 8.34 0.13 10.02
CA ALA A 232 7.09 0.02 10.76
C ALA A 232 6.31 -1.25 10.38
N PRO A 233 5.59 -1.91 11.32
CA PRO A 233 4.86 -3.15 11.07
C PRO A 233 3.91 -3.08 9.87
N ALA A 234 3.74 -4.18 9.15
CA ALA A 234 2.89 -4.23 7.95
C ALA A 234 1.41 -4.02 8.28
N CYS A 235 0.96 -4.52 9.44
CA CYS A 235 -0.43 -4.51 9.86
C CYS A 235 -1.07 -3.12 9.96
N GLY A 236 -0.28 -2.06 10.19
CA GLY A 236 -0.81 -0.71 10.19
C GLY A 236 -1.01 -0.10 8.80
N LEU A 237 -0.46 -0.71 7.73
CA LEU A 237 -0.45 -0.14 6.39
C LEU A 237 -1.61 -0.63 5.53
N LEU A 238 -2.28 0.31 4.88
CA LEU A 238 -3.39 0.11 3.97
C LEU A 238 -3.17 0.91 2.67
N LEU A 239 -3.28 0.27 1.51
CA LEU A 239 -3.43 0.99 0.24
C LEU A 239 -4.88 1.48 0.15
N LYS A 240 -5.09 2.78 0.34
CA LYS A 240 -6.42 3.41 0.42
C LYS A 240 -7.08 3.50 -0.95
N GLU A 241 -6.35 4.08 -1.91
CA GLU A 241 -6.86 4.31 -3.26
C GLU A 241 -5.75 4.48 -4.28
N VAL A 242 -6.11 4.31 -5.56
CA VAL A 242 -5.30 4.62 -6.74
C VAL A 242 -6.14 5.51 -7.67
N ARG A 243 -5.65 6.69 -8.00
CA ARG A 243 -6.37 7.62 -8.89
C ARG A 243 -5.88 7.51 -10.33
N TYR A 244 -6.84 7.71 -11.22
CA TYR A 244 -6.67 7.76 -12.68
C TYR A 244 -7.33 9.04 -13.22
N GLU A 245 -6.87 9.50 -14.38
CA GLU A 245 -7.51 10.57 -15.15
C GLU A 245 -8.85 10.10 -15.75
#